data_e774190f38c57367e657b98413a94e69
#
_entry.id   e774190f38c57367e657b98413a94e69
#
_cell.length_a   1.000
_cell.length_b   1.000
_cell.length_c   1.000
_cell.angle_alpha   90.00
_cell.angle_beta   90.00
_cell.angle_gamma   90.00
#
_symmetry.space_group_name_H-M   'P 1'
#
loop_
_entity.id
_entity.type
_entity.pdbx_description
1 polymer ?
#
loop_
_entity_poly.entity_id
_entity_poly.type
_entity_poly.pdbx_seq_one_letter_code
_entity_poly.pdbx_strand_id
1 'polypeptide(L)'
;MKYFLCKLIPPRPTFGQDMKEAEAKIMQEHAAYWKGLMDRGLVIVFGPVADPKGVYGVAILELEEEADANALAMNDPTIKANVGFSFEVYPMPRAIVRK
;
A
#
# COMPACT_ATOMS: atom_id res chain seq x y z
N MET A 1 18.18 8.94 0.50
CA MET A 1 16.81 8.42 0.59
C MET A 1 16.75 6.96 0.17
N LYS A 2 15.89 6.19 0.80
CA LYS A 2 15.62 4.81 0.41
C LYS A 2 14.25 4.72 -0.24
N TYR A 3 14.10 3.79 -1.17
CA TYR A 3 12.85 3.60 -1.90
C TYR A 3 12.36 2.17 -1.74
N PHE A 4 11.05 2.00 -1.63
CA PHE A 4 10.44 0.68 -1.44
C PHE A 4 9.17 0.57 -2.28
N LEU A 5 8.96 -0.63 -2.80
CA LEU A 5 7.69 -1.01 -3.40
C LEU A 5 6.89 -1.78 -2.36
N CYS A 6 5.69 -1.28 -2.05
CA CYS A 6 4.76 -1.97 -1.17
C CYS A 6 3.60 -2.48 -2.02
N LYS A 7 3.30 -3.78 -1.91
CA LYS A 7 2.23 -4.41 -2.67
C LYS A 7 1.20 -4.95 -1.68
N LEU A 8 -0.03 -4.40 -1.74
CA LEU A 8 -1.14 -4.84 -0.89
C LEU A 8 -1.91 -5.94 -1.61
N ILE A 9 -1.95 -7.11 -1.00
CA ILE A 9 -2.68 -8.26 -1.54
C ILE A 9 -4.03 -8.33 -0.85
N PRO A 10 -5.14 -8.21 -1.60
CA PRO A 10 -6.48 -8.34 -1.01
C PRO A 10 -6.77 -9.77 -0.56
N PRO A 11 -7.85 -9.97 0.21
CA PRO A 11 -8.16 -11.32 0.72
C PRO A 11 -8.52 -12.33 -0.35
N ARG A 12 -8.90 -11.89 -1.55
CA ARG A 12 -9.27 -12.81 -2.64
C ARG A 12 -9.08 -12.13 -4.00
N PRO A 13 -8.83 -12.90 -5.08
CA PRO A 13 -8.59 -12.32 -6.41
C PRO A 13 -9.76 -11.53 -6.97
N THR A 14 -10.98 -11.81 -6.54
CA THR A 14 -12.20 -11.16 -7.03
C THR A 14 -12.57 -9.91 -6.24
N PHE A 15 -11.73 -9.50 -5.31
CA PHE A 15 -12.02 -8.40 -4.38
C PHE A 15 -12.52 -7.14 -5.08
N GLY A 16 -11.95 -6.80 -6.23
CA GLY A 16 -12.36 -5.60 -6.98
C GLY A 16 -13.80 -5.65 -7.49
N GLN A 17 -14.36 -6.86 -7.67
CA GLN A 17 -15.73 -7.04 -8.18
C GLN A 17 -16.75 -7.33 -7.08
N ASP A 18 -16.33 -7.91 -5.96
CA ASP A 18 -17.25 -8.39 -4.95
C ASP A 18 -16.97 -7.84 -3.55
N MET A 19 -16.39 -6.66 -3.48
CA MET A 19 -16.08 -5.99 -2.22
C MET A 19 -17.34 -5.80 -1.38
N LYS A 20 -17.29 -6.25 -0.12
CA LYS A 20 -18.39 -6.08 0.82
C LYS A 20 -18.39 -4.67 1.40
N GLU A 21 -19.53 -4.24 1.95
CA GLU A 21 -19.65 -2.91 2.53
C GLU A 21 -18.63 -2.64 3.62
N ALA A 22 -18.41 -3.60 4.52
CA ALA A 22 -17.40 -3.46 5.58
C ALA A 22 -15.98 -3.33 5.00
N GLU A 23 -15.71 -4.04 3.90
CA GLU A 23 -14.42 -3.97 3.22
C GLU A 23 -14.23 -2.61 2.54
N ALA A 24 -15.29 -2.06 1.95
CA ALA A 24 -15.22 -0.74 1.33
C ALA A 24 -14.87 0.33 2.35
N LYS A 25 -15.40 0.22 3.57
CA LYS A 25 -15.06 1.15 4.65
C LYS A 25 -13.59 1.04 5.03
N ILE A 26 -13.08 -0.18 5.13
CA ILE A 26 -11.65 -0.40 5.41
C ILE A 26 -10.80 0.23 4.31
N MET A 27 -11.21 0.10 3.04
CA MET A 27 -10.47 0.68 1.94
C MET A 27 -10.49 2.21 1.95
N GLN A 28 -11.56 2.82 2.45
CA GLN A 28 -11.58 4.28 2.65
C GLN A 28 -10.55 4.70 3.70
N GLU A 29 -10.46 3.95 4.79
CA GLU A 29 -9.48 4.21 5.85
C GLU A 29 -8.05 3.99 5.34
N HIS A 30 -7.87 2.95 4.53
CA HIS A 30 -6.59 2.66 3.86
C HIS A 30 -6.15 3.85 3.00
N ALA A 31 -7.04 4.35 2.16
CA ALA A 31 -6.72 5.48 1.27
C ALA A 31 -6.35 6.72 2.09
N ALA A 32 -7.07 7.00 3.17
CA ALA A 32 -6.78 8.13 4.05
C ALA A 32 -5.41 7.98 4.71
N TYR A 33 -5.07 6.79 5.14
CA TYR A 33 -3.76 6.51 5.76
C TYR A 33 -2.61 6.83 4.79
N TRP A 34 -2.68 6.27 3.57
CA TRP A 34 -1.61 6.49 2.59
C TRP A 34 -1.58 7.92 2.08
N LYS A 35 -2.74 8.58 1.95
CA LYS A 35 -2.77 10.01 1.60
C LYS A 35 -2.10 10.86 2.68
N GLY A 36 -2.27 10.49 3.95
CA GLY A 36 -1.59 11.15 5.05
C GLY A 36 -0.08 11.00 4.98
N LEU A 37 0.40 9.81 4.63
CA LEU A 37 1.84 9.58 4.42
C LEU A 37 2.34 10.37 3.22
N MET A 38 1.55 10.47 2.15
CA MET A 38 1.90 11.25 0.98
C MET A 38 2.02 12.73 1.33
N ASP A 39 1.11 13.25 2.13
CA ASP A 39 1.14 14.65 2.57
C ASP A 39 2.38 14.95 3.42
N ARG A 40 2.95 13.93 4.06
CA ARG A 40 4.21 14.03 4.80
C ARG A 40 5.44 13.83 3.92
N GLY A 41 5.27 13.63 2.62
CA GLY A 41 6.39 13.43 1.69
C GLY A 41 6.98 12.04 1.68
N LEU A 42 6.30 11.05 2.23
CA LEU A 42 6.83 9.68 2.35
C LEU A 42 6.40 8.77 1.20
N VAL A 43 5.41 9.18 0.41
CA VAL A 43 4.85 8.36 -0.67
C VAL A 43 4.92 9.14 -1.98
N ILE A 44 5.49 8.52 -3.00
CA ILE A 44 5.57 9.12 -4.34
C ILE A 44 4.26 8.90 -5.10
N VAL A 45 3.74 7.70 -5.05
CA VAL A 45 2.49 7.34 -5.74
C VAL A 45 1.89 6.11 -5.05
N PHE A 46 0.57 6.04 -4.99
CA PHE A 46 -0.12 4.84 -4.53
C PHE A 46 -1.46 4.70 -5.26
N GLY A 47 -1.93 3.48 -5.39
CA GLY A 47 -3.22 3.23 -6.03
C GLY A 47 -3.40 1.78 -6.39
N PRO A 48 -4.57 1.42 -6.94
CA PRO A 48 -4.83 0.05 -7.37
C PRO A 48 -4.16 -0.25 -8.72
N VAL A 49 -3.83 -1.52 -8.90
CA VAL A 49 -3.33 -2.05 -10.16
C VAL A 49 -4.38 -3.02 -10.70
N ALA A 50 -4.80 -2.78 -11.93
CA ALA A 50 -5.85 -3.59 -12.58
C ALA A 50 -5.22 -4.79 -13.28
N ASP A 51 -4.76 -5.76 -12.47
CA ASP A 51 -4.18 -7.00 -12.99
C ASP A 51 -5.34 -7.94 -13.35
N PRO A 52 -5.37 -8.50 -14.57
CA PRO A 52 -6.43 -9.44 -14.96
C PRO A 52 -6.58 -10.64 -14.03
N LYS A 53 -5.51 -11.03 -13.34
CA LYS A 53 -5.52 -12.14 -12.40
C LYS A 53 -6.07 -11.78 -11.03
N GLY A 54 -6.26 -10.49 -10.76
CA GLY A 54 -6.77 -9.99 -9.49
C GLY A 54 -6.16 -8.65 -9.16
N VAL A 55 -7.00 -7.70 -8.76
CA VAL A 55 -6.55 -6.36 -8.39
C VAL A 55 -5.62 -6.45 -7.16
N TYR A 56 -4.63 -5.57 -7.11
CA TYR A 56 -3.83 -5.38 -5.90
C TYR A 56 -3.51 -3.89 -5.76
N GLY A 57 -3.03 -3.50 -4.59
CA GLY A 57 -2.60 -2.12 -4.36
C GLY A 57 -1.09 -2.01 -4.45
N VAL A 58 -0.61 -0.82 -4.84
CA VAL A 58 0.82 -0.56 -4.86
C VAL A 58 1.07 0.82 -4.26
N ALA A 59 2.20 0.97 -3.58
CA ALA A 59 2.70 2.26 -3.12
C ALA A 59 4.21 2.28 -3.28
N ILE A 60 4.74 3.41 -3.72
CA ILE A 60 6.19 3.64 -3.77
C ILE A 60 6.52 4.60 -2.65
N LEU A 61 7.36 4.13 -1.71
CA LEU A 61 7.81 4.93 -0.56
C LEU A 61 9.16 5.57 -0.84
N GLU A 62 9.32 6.78 -0.34
CA GLU A 62 10.60 7.51 -0.33
C GLU A 62 10.90 7.86 1.12
N LEU A 63 11.90 7.22 1.71
CA LEU A 63 12.13 7.27 3.14
C LEU A 63 13.56 7.66 3.49
N GLU A 64 13.72 8.27 4.67
CA GLU A 64 15.03 8.47 5.28
C GLU A 64 15.67 7.13 5.61
N GLU A 65 17.00 7.12 5.78
CA GLU A 65 17.76 5.88 5.98
C GLU A 65 17.31 5.10 7.22
N GLU A 66 16.87 5.78 8.27
CA GLU A 66 16.47 5.16 9.54
C GLU A 66 15.02 4.66 9.53
N ALA A 67 14.22 5.07 8.54
CA ALA A 67 12.80 4.74 8.51
C ALA A 67 12.57 3.26 8.20
N ASP A 68 11.48 2.72 8.73
CA ASP A 68 11.13 1.31 8.59
C ASP A 68 9.88 1.18 7.72
N ALA A 69 10.08 0.76 6.46
CA ALA A 69 8.99 0.59 5.50
C ALA A 69 8.00 -0.49 5.95
N ASN A 70 8.48 -1.56 6.58
CA ASN A 70 7.59 -2.62 7.06
C ASN A 70 6.68 -2.12 8.16
N ALA A 71 7.18 -1.27 9.06
CA ALA A 71 6.35 -0.69 10.12
C ALA A 71 5.24 0.19 9.53
N LEU A 72 5.55 0.96 8.49
CA LEU A 72 4.53 1.79 7.83
C LEU A 72 3.45 0.92 7.18
N ALA A 73 3.85 -0.16 6.50
CA ALA A 73 2.89 -1.08 5.87
C ALA A 73 2.01 -1.77 6.93
N MET A 74 2.60 -2.20 8.04
CA MET A 74 1.86 -2.90 9.09
C MET A 74 0.88 -2.01 9.84
N ASN A 75 1.03 -0.70 9.77
CA ASN A 75 0.10 0.25 10.39
C ASN A 75 -1.10 0.60 9.49
N ASP A 76 -1.13 0.08 8.27
CA ASP A 76 -2.28 0.27 7.37
C ASP A 76 -3.54 -0.33 8.00
N PRO A 77 -4.68 0.40 7.96
CA PRO A 77 -5.95 -0.13 8.47
C PRO A 77 -6.36 -1.49 7.87
N THR A 78 -5.96 -1.79 6.63
CA THR A 78 -6.24 -3.10 6.02
C THR A 78 -5.59 -4.23 6.79
N ILE A 79 -4.37 -4.01 7.27
CA ILE A 79 -3.63 -5.02 8.04
C ILE A 79 -4.17 -5.09 9.47
N LYS A 80 -4.42 -3.93 10.08
CA LYS A 80 -4.94 -3.88 11.45
C LYS A 80 -6.32 -4.51 11.58
N ALA A 81 -7.12 -4.46 10.53
CA ALA A 81 -8.45 -5.07 10.53
C ALA A 81 -8.41 -6.60 10.60
N ASN A 82 -7.28 -7.21 10.21
CA ASN A 82 -7.06 -8.64 10.26
C ASN A 82 -8.15 -9.44 9.53
N VAL A 83 -8.44 -9.03 8.29
CA VAL A 83 -9.51 -9.64 7.48
C VAL A 83 -8.95 -10.26 6.19
N GLY A 84 -7.66 -10.61 6.17
CA GLY A 84 -7.08 -11.36 5.06
C GLY A 84 -6.20 -10.54 4.11
N PHE A 85 -6.01 -9.26 4.36
CA PHE A 85 -5.04 -8.47 3.59
C PHE A 85 -3.62 -8.79 4.04
N SER A 86 -2.67 -8.69 3.11
CA SER A 86 -1.25 -8.79 3.43
C SER A 86 -0.45 -7.80 2.59
N PHE A 87 0.75 -7.46 3.06
CA PHE A 87 1.69 -6.64 2.31
C PHE A 87 2.95 -7.42 1.97
N GLU A 88 3.46 -7.17 0.76
CA GLU A 88 4.81 -7.53 0.37
C GLU A 88 5.58 -6.23 0.21
N VAL A 89 6.75 -6.13 0.85
CA VAL A 89 7.55 -4.91 0.86
C VAL A 89 8.93 -5.24 0.31
N TYR A 90 9.32 -4.55 -0.76
CA TYR A 90 10.59 -4.80 -1.43
C TYR A 90 11.41 -3.53 -1.53
N PRO A 91 12.71 -3.57 -1.19
CA PRO A 91 13.57 -2.42 -1.43
C PRO A 91 13.84 -2.23 -2.93
N MET A 92 14.03 -0.98 -3.32
CA MET A 92 14.39 -0.60 -4.69
C MET A 92 15.77 0.05 -4.65
N PRO A 93 16.87 -0.74 -4.62
CA PRO A 93 18.19 -0.23 -4.23
C PRO A 93 18.78 0.82 -5.17
N ARG A 94 18.34 0.91 -6.39
CA ARG A 94 18.86 1.89 -7.35
C ARG A 94 17.73 2.60 -8.07
N ALA A 95 16.71 2.99 -7.31
CA ALA A 95 15.55 3.67 -7.87
C ALA A 95 15.95 4.99 -8.55
N ILE A 96 15.40 5.23 -9.72
CA ILE A 96 15.56 6.48 -10.44
C ILE A 96 14.23 7.20 -10.40
N VAL A 97 14.23 8.43 -9.92
CA VAL A 97 13.02 9.18 -9.66
C VAL A 97 13.01 10.44 -10.51
N ARG A 98 11.84 10.81 -11.01
CA ARG A 98 11.66 12.06 -11.74
C ARG A 98 11.94 13.24 -10.83
N LYS A 99 12.66 14.22 -11.36
CA LYS A 99 12.96 15.47 -10.63
C LYS A 99 11.82 16.47 -10.77
#